data_37d293e3054903ea84dfb60fb438153f
#
_entry.id   37d293e3054903ea84dfb60fb438153f
#
_cell.length_a   1.000
_cell.length_b   1.000
_cell.length_c   1.000
_cell.angle_alpha   90.00
_cell.angle_beta   90.00
_cell.angle_gamma   90.00
#
_symmetry.space_group_name_H-M   'P 1'
#
loop_
_entity.id
_entity.type
_entity.pdbx_description
1 polymer ?
#
loop_
_entity_poly.entity_id
_entity_poly.type
_entity_poly.pdbx_seq_one_letter_code
_entity_poly.pdbx_strand_id
1 'polypeptide(L)'
;RVVEGPQATINKVIIKGNNRTHEHVIRRELYVYPGELFSREDIIRSARELANMGHFDPEQIQPDLANVNAEAGTADVVFSLVEKANDKIELSGGWGAGMIIGSVGLTFTNFSIRNIFNWDSYRPLPQGDGQTFSLKAQTNGKYYTSFSLSFREPWLGGRKPNSLSVSLYFSRQTGYSSSYRNSYYMSNTSQMYDSRQLMLTYGLSVGLGRRINWPDNWFTMYNEISFQRYQLKNWPYYIFSDGNSNNLSIATVIKRSSIDNPLFTRMGSEFTFSLTLTPPYSLFSNRHFEAEKDQVKYR
;
A
#
# COMPACT_ATOMS: atom_id res chain seq x y z
N ARG A 1 -9.32 -20.34 -47.69
CA ARG A 1 -10.07 -21.32 -46.91
C ARG A 1 -9.27 -21.56 -45.64
N VAL A 2 -9.82 -21.14 -44.46
CA VAL A 2 -9.25 -21.43 -43.15
C VAL A 2 -9.76 -22.82 -42.78
N VAL A 3 -8.85 -23.73 -42.44
CA VAL A 3 -9.19 -25.04 -41.90
C VAL A 3 -8.86 -24.97 -40.40
N GLU A 4 -9.89 -25.01 -39.56
CA GLU A 4 -9.70 -25.05 -38.13
C GLU A 4 -9.19 -26.44 -37.74
N GLY A 5 -8.11 -26.46 -36.94
CA GLY A 5 -7.59 -27.66 -36.31
C GLY A 5 -8.39 -28.05 -35.05
N PRO A 6 -8.13 -29.22 -34.44
CA PRO A 6 -8.72 -29.61 -33.20
C PRO A 6 -8.38 -28.62 -32.10
N GLN A 7 -9.30 -28.39 -31.16
CA GLN A 7 -9.08 -27.54 -29.98
C GLN A 7 -7.99 -28.18 -29.12
N ALA A 8 -7.03 -27.34 -28.69
CA ALA A 8 -5.98 -27.76 -27.79
C ALA A 8 -6.35 -27.48 -26.34
N THR A 9 -5.97 -28.38 -25.43
CA THR A 9 -6.11 -28.22 -23.98
C THR A 9 -4.75 -28.09 -23.31
N ILE A 10 -4.70 -27.37 -22.20
CA ILE A 10 -3.49 -27.21 -21.41
C ILE A 10 -3.30 -28.45 -20.55
N ASN A 11 -2.19 -29.18 -20.77
CA ASN A 11 -1.85 -30.35 -19.98
C ASN A 11 -1.18 -29.94 -18.65
N LYS A 12 -0.13 -29.11 -18.71
CA LYS A 12 0.59 -28.64 -17.52
C LYS A 12 0.97 -27.17 -17.66
N VAL A 13 1.05 -26.49 -16.51
CA VAL A 13 1.64 -25.16 -16.40
C VAL A 13 2.93 -25.27 -15.60
N ILE A 14 4.04 -24.98 -16.25
CA ILE A 14 5.40 -25.10 -15.71
C ILE A 14 5.96 -23.71 -15.46
N ILE A 15 6.48 -23.47 -14.27
CA ILE A 15 7.11 -22.22 -13.87
C ILE A 15 8.59 -22.47 -13.66
N LYS A 16 9.45 -21.63 -14.23
CA LYS A 16 10.91 -21.70 -14.10
C LYS A 16 11.49 -20.35 -13.74
N GLY A 17 12.57 -20.35 -12.94
CA GLY A 17 13.34 -19.16 -12.62
C GLY A 17 12.91 -18.43 -11.33
N ASN A 18 11.97 -18.98 -10.58
CA ASN A 18 11.54 -18.47 -9.29
C ASN A 18 12.42 -19.00 -8.15
N ASN A 19 13.51 -18.32 -7.87
CA ASN A 19 14.49 -18.74 -6.84
C ASN A 19 14.17 -18.21 -5.44
N ARG A 20 13.44 -17.10 -5.34
CA ARG A 20 13.07 -16.41 -4.10
C ARG A 20 11.57 -16.44 -3.85
N THR A 21 10.78 -16.25 -4.90
CA THR A 21 9.33 -16.18 -4.84
C THR A 21 8.75 -17.60 -4.85
N HIS A 22 7.91 -17.90 -3.89
CA HIS A 22 7.26 -19.19 -3.82
C HIS A 22 6.32 -19.41 -5.02
N GLU A 23 6.26 -20.62 -5.51
CA GLU A 23 5.49 -20.99 -6.71
C GLU A 23 3.99 -20.67 -6.57
N HIS A 24 3.42 -20.83 -5.38
CA HIS A 24 2.00 -20.53 -5.14
C HIS A 24 1.67 -19.04 -5.35
N VAL A 25 2.65 -18.13 -5.13
CA VAL A 25 2.49 -16.68 -5.34
C VAL A 25 2.36 -16.37 -6.83
N ILE A 26 3.07 -17.10 -7.66
CA ILE A 26 3.01 -16.98 -9.13
C ILE A 26 1.73 -17.61 -9.65
N ARG A 27 1.42 -18.84 -9.23
CA ARG A 27 0.25 -19.60 -9.71
C ARG A 27 -1.07 -18.89 -9.46
N ARG A 28 -1.21 -18.17 -8.36
CA ARG A 28 -2.45 -17.43 -8.04
C ARG A 28 -2.74 -16.25 -8.96
N GLU A 29 -1.73 -15.75 -9.67
CA GLU A 29 -1.87 -14.65 -10.63
C GLU A 29 -2.10 -15.13 -12.08
N LEU A 30 -2.02 -16.44 -12.32
CA LEU A 30 -2.24 -17.00 -13.63
C LEU A 30 -3.73 -17.16 -13.94
N TYR A 31 -4.07 -16.98 -15.22
CA TYR A 31 -5.41 -17.18 -15.78
C TYR A 31 -5.47 -18.48 -16.62
N VAL A 32 -4.43 -19.29 -16.59
CA VAL A 32 -4.33 -20.54 -17.30
C VAL A 32 -4.15 -21.69 -16.31
N TYR A 33 -5.00 -22.71 -16.44
CA TYR A 33 -4.99 -23.86 -15.56
C TYR A 33 -4.93 -25.16 -16.35
N PRO A 34 -4.32 -26.22 -15.77
CA PRO A 34 -4.35 -27.56 -16.39
C PRO A 34 -5.78 -28.04 -16.61
N GLY A 35 -6.03 -28.58 -17.80
CA GLY A 35 -7.34 -29.10 -18.22
C GLY A 35 -8.26 -28.07 -18.90
N GLU A 36 -7.91 -26.80 -18.92
CA GLU A 36 -8.65 -25.76 -19.63
C GLU A 36 -8.27 -25.70 -21.12
N LEU A 37 -9.15 -25.10 -21.91
CA LEU A 37 -8.86 -24.84 -23.32
C LEU A 37 -7.69 -23.86 -23.44
N PHE A 38 -6.85 -24.11 -24.45
CA PHE A 38 -5.75 -23.20 -24.77
C PHE A 38 -6.28 -21.84 -25.22
N SER A 39 -5.94 -20.80 -24.46
CA SER A 39 -6.27 -19.40 -24.76
C SER A 39 -5.00 -18.56 -24.79
N ARG A 40 -4.66 -18.06 -25.96
CA ARG A 40 -3.54 -17.13 -26.12
C ARG A 40 -3.75 -15.84 -25.33
N GLU A 41 -4.99 -15.39 -25.23
CA GLU A 41 -5.36 -14.17 -24.49
C GLU A 41 -5.07 -14.34 -23.00
N ASP A 42 -5.44 -15.47 -22.41
CA ASP A 42 -5.21 -15.76 -20.98
C ASP A 42 -3.73 -15.97 -20.67
N ILE A 43 -2.94 -16.52 -21.60
CA ILE A 43 -1.49 -16.60 -21.45
C ILE A 43 -0.85 -15.22 -21.44
N ILE A 44 -1.23 -14.34 -22.37
CA ILE A 44 -0.74 -12.95 -22.43
C ILE A 44 -1.19 -12.18 -21.20
N ARG A 45 -2.43 -12.36 -20.77
CA ARG A 45 -2.96 -11.77 -19.55
C ARG A 45 -2.18 -12.22 -18.32
N SER A 46 -1.91 -13.51 -18.20
CA SER A 46 -1.07 -14.08 -17.13
C SER A 46 0.32 -13.47 -17.11
N ALA A 47 0.98 -13.37 -18.27
CA ALA A 47 2.30 -12.73 -18.39
C ALA A 47 2.27 -11.25 -17.95
N ARG A 48 1.20 -10.52 -18.29
CA ARG A 48 1.01 -9.13 -17.88
C ARG A 48 0.82 -9.01 -16.35
N GLU A 49 0.03 -9.89 -15.73
CA GLU A 49 -0.14 -9.87 -14.27
C GLU A 49 1.18 -10.21 -13.56
N LEU A 50 1.95 -11.15 -14.05
CA LEU A 50 3.28 -11.45 -13.52
C LEU A 50 4.23 -10.24 -13.64
N ALA A 51 4.18 -9.50 -14.73
CA ALA A 51 4.92 -8.25 -14.91
C ALA A 51 4.48 -7.17 -13.91
N ASN A 52 3.17 -7.05 -13.69
CA ASN A 52 2.57 -6.08 -12.77
C ASN A 52 2.92 -6.35 -11.30
N MET A 53 3.19 -7.59 -10.92
CA MET A 53 3.67 -7.91 -9.56
C MET A 53 4.97 -7.18 -9.21
N GLY A 54 5.79 -6.88 -10.22
CA GLY A 54 7.06 -6.19 -10.06
C GLY A 54 8.18 -7.05 -9.45
N HIS A 55 7.98 -8.35 -9.24
CA HIS A 55 8.99 -9.28 -8.74
C HIS A 55 9.88 -9.84 -9.86
N PHE A 56 9.41 -9.75 -11.09
CA PHE A 56 10.06 -10.29 -12.27
C PHE A 56 10.41 -9.17 -13.26
N ASP A 57 11.41 -9.42 -14.09
CA ASP A 57 11.78 -8.53 -15.18
C ASP A 57 10.74 -8.65 -16.31
N PRO A 58 9.95 -7.59 -16.60
CA PRO A 58 8.88 -7.65 -17.60
C PRO A 58 9.36 -8.03 -19.00
N GLU A 59 10.61 -7.68 -19.35
CA GLU A 59 11.20 -7.95 -20.68
C GLU A 59 11.60 -9.42 -20.85
N GLN A 60 11.77 -10.12 -19.72
CA GLN A 60 12.21 -11.50 -19.69
C GLN A 60 11.12 -12.50 -19.30
N ILE A 61 9.86 -12.04 -19.20
CA ILE A 61 8.72 -12.94 -19.02
C ILE A 61 8.33 -13.50 -20.38
N GLN A 62 8.75 -14.74 -20.65
CA GLN A 62 8.48 -15.40 -21.94
C GLN A 62 7.58 -16.62 -21.70
N PRO A 63 6.28 -16.53 -22.04
CA PRO A 63 5.45 -17.71 -22.13
C PRO A 63 5.80 -18.50 -23.39
N ASP A 64 6.04 -19.79 -23.25
CA ASP A 64 6.38 -20.69 -24.33
C ASP A 64 5.53 -21.97 -24.27
N LEU A 65 5.42 -22.66 -25.37
CA LEU A 65 4.72 -23.93 -25.47
C LEU A 65 5.72 -25.07 -25.56
N ALA A 66 5.53 -26.04 -24.69
CA ALA A 66 6.33 -27.26 -24.68
C ALA A 66 5.45 -28.51 -24.86
N ASN A 67 6.03 -29.62 -25.25
CA ASN A 67 5.36 -30.92 -25.32
C ASN A 67 4.02 -30.89 -26.08
N VAL A 68 3.99 -30.16 -27.22
CA VAL A 68 2.79 -30.06 -28.04
C VAL A 68 2.52 -31.44 -28.69
N ASN A 69 1.41 -32.06 -28.31
CA ASN A 69 0.92 -33.29 -28.85
C ASN A 69 -0.30 -33.02 -29.72
N ALA A 70 -0.09 -33.05 -31.06
CA ALA A 70 -1.15 -32.78 -32.01
C ALA A 70 -2.22 -33.89 -32.06
N GLU A 71 -1.87 -35.15 -31.75
CA GLU A 71 -2.80 -36.28 -31.74
C GLU A 71 -3.73 -36.22 -30.51
N ALA A 72 -3.16 -35.91 -29.35
CA ALA A 72 -3.93 -35.79 -28.12
C ALA A 72 -4.59 -34.40 -27.96
N GLY A 73 -4.26 -33.42 -28.80
CA GLY A 73 -4.74 -32.04 -28.67
C GLY A 73 -4.29 -31.37 -27.37
N THR A 74 -3.06 -31.65 -26.90
CA THR A 74 -2.57 -31.11 -25.62
C THR A 74 -1.26 -30.37 -25.77
N ALA A 75 -1.03 -29.34 -24.94
CA ALA A 75 0.23 -28.61 -24.86
C ALA A 75 0.53 -28.20 -23.40
N ASP A 76 1.83 -28.17 -23.08
CA ASP A 76 2.30 -27.60 -21.79
C ASP A 76 2.62 -26.12 -21.99
N VAL A 77 2.22 -25.28 -21.04
CA VAL A 77 2.56 -23.86 -21.01
C VAL A 77 3.71 -23.65 -20.04
N VAL A 78 4.80 -23.05 -20.50
CA VAL A 78 5.99 -22.78 -19.70
C VAL A 78 6.15 -21.29 -19.52
N PHE A 79 6.16 -20.80 -18.27
CA PHE A 79 6.54 -19.44 -17.95
C PHE A 79 7.99 -19.41 -17.47
N SER A 80 8.88 -18.88 -18.29
CA SER A 80 10.26 -18.61 -17.89
C SER A 80 10.34 -17.21 -17.33
N LEU A 81 10.79 -17.10 -16.07
CA LEU A 81 10.81 -15.87 -15.31
C LEU A 81 12.24 -15.56 -14.86
N VAL A 82 12.56 -14.28 -14.78
CA VAL A 82 13.81 -13.80 -14.18
C VAL A 82 13.45 -12.85 -13.04
N GLU A 83 13.82 -13.22 -11.81
CA GLU A 83 13.56 -12.39 -10.65
C GLU A 83 14.47 -11.18 -10.63
N LYS A 84 13.91 -10.02 -10.32
CA LYS A 84 14.66 -8.78 -10.07
C LYS A 84 14.55 -8.34 -8.64
N ALA A 85 15.61 -7.69 -8.13
CA ALA A 85 15.58 -7.00 -6.86
C ALA A 85 14.60 -5.83 -6.96
N ASN A 86 13.59 -5.81 -6.10
CA ASN A 86 12.54 -4.82 -6.10
C ASN A 86 12.39 -4.10 -4.75
N ASP A 87 13.31 -4.40 -3.85
CA ASP A 87 13.40 -3.69 -2.58
C ASP A 87 13.89 -2.26 -2.83
N LYS A 88 13.26 -1.29 -2.18
CA LYS A 88 13.55 0.12 -2.37
C LYS A 88 14.10 0.72 -1.09
N ILE A 89 15.19 1.46 -1.24
CA ILE A 89 15.74 2.31 -0.20
C ILE A 89 15.61 3.74 -0.69
N GLU A 90 14.80 4.54 -0.01
CA GLU A 90 14.59 5.94 -0.32
C GLU A 90 15.31 6.78 0.74
N LEU A 91 16.24 7.61 0.29
CA LEU A 91 16.92 8.57 1.14
C LEU A 91 16.65 9.96 0.57
N SER A 92 16.15 10.85 1.41
CA SER A 92 16.04 12.25 1.05
C SER A 92 16.60 13.13 2.16
N GLY A 93 17.22 14.23 1.77
CA GLY A 93 17.77 15.19 2.70
C GLY A 93 17.78 16.58 2.07
N GLY A 94 17.61 17.57 2.91
CA GLY A 94 17.65 18.96 2.51
C GLY A 94 17.97 19.85 3.69
N TRP A 95 18.42 21.07 3.38
CA TRP A 95 18.60 22.12 4.36
C TRP A 95 17.82 23.35 3.93
N GLY A 96 17.04 23.90 4.84
CA GLY A 96 16.29 25.14 4.59
C GLY A 96 15.83 25.75 5.90
N ALA A 97 15.72 27.06 5.94
CA ALA A 97 15.28 27.84 7.10
C ALA A 97 16.03 27.48 8.41
N GLY A 98 17.33 27.15 8.34
CA GLY A 98 18.13 26.78 9.50
C GLY A 98 17.85 25.37 10.05
N MET A 99 17.17 24.51 9.31
CA MET A 99 16.81 23.14 9.69
C MET A 99 17.33 22.11 8.70
N ILE A 100 17.63 20.94 9.22
CA ILE A 100 17.91 19.75 8.43
C ILE A 100 16.64 18.94 8.31
N ILE A 101 16.21 18.66 7.10
CA ILE A 101 15.09 17.80 6.77
C ILE A 101 15.66 16.51 6.22
N GLY A 102 15.24 15.39 6.74
CA GLY A 102 15.67 14.09 6.26
C GLY A 102 14.56 13.06 6.32
N SER A 103 14.54 12.14 5.34
CA SER A 103 13.70 10.97 5.40
C SER A 103 14.44 9.73 4.93
N VAL A 104 14.11 8.61 5.55
CA VAL A 104 14.57 7.27 5.20
C VAL A 104 13.33 6.40 5.00
N GLY A 105 13.23 5.76 3.84
CA GLY A 105 12.19 4.80 3.51
C GLY A 105 12.84 3.47 3.12
N LEU A 106 12.34 2.39 3.68
CA LEU A 106 12.71 1.01 3.32
C LEU A 106 11.43 0.29 2.90
N THR A 107 11.40 -0.26 1.70
CA THR A 107 10.26 -1.02 1.21
C THR A 107 10.72 -2.36 0.67
N PHE A 108 10.22 -3.43 1.26
CA PHE A 108 10.47 -4.82 0.88
C PHE A 108 9.21 -5.37 0.23
N THR A 109 9.29 -5.79 -1.03
CA THR A 109 8.11 -6.10 -1.85
C THR A 109 7.77 -7.58 -1.91
N ASN A 110 8.72 -8.45 -1.58
CA ASN A 110 8.52 -9.91 -1.55
C ASN A 110 8.66 -10.48 -0.15
N PHE A 111 8.17 -9.75 0.85
CA PHE A 111 8.25 -10.16 2.25
C PHE A 111 7.40 -11.41 2.52
N SER A 112 7.84 -12.21 3.50
CA SER A 112 7.11 -13.38 3.99
C SER A 112 7.01 -13.38 5.51
N ILE A 113 5.81 -13.10 6.03
CA ILE A 113 5.57 -13.16 7.48
C ILE A 113 5.69 -14.59 8.02
N ARG A 114 5.43 -15.60 7.18
CA ARG A 114 5.52 -17.02 7.57
C ARG A 114 6.96 -17.45 7.83
N ASN A 115 7.90 -16.83 7.11
CA ASN A 115 9.32 -17.15 7.16
C ASN A 115 10.10 -16.34 8.21
N ILE A 116 9.43 -15.58 9.09
CA ILE A 116 10.08 -14.78 10.14
C ILE A 116 10.98 -15.63 11.05
N PHE A 117 10.64 -16.88 11.28
CA PHE A 117 11.43 -17.79 12.12
C PHE A 117 12.36 -18.70 11.30
N ASN A 118 12.41 -18.55 9.97
CA ASN A 118 13.25 -19.32 9.08
C ASN A 118 14.45 -18.46 8.62
N TRP A 119 15.60 -18.64 9.25
CA TRP A 119 16.81 -17.86 8.99
C TRP A 119 17.35 -18.01 7.57
N ASP A 120 17.11 -19.15 6.90
CA ASP A 120 17.57 -19.41 5.53
C ASP A 120 16.86 -18.54 4.49
N SER A 121 15.71 -17.97 4.84
CA SER A 121 14.91 -17.09 3.97
C SER A 121 15.32 -15.62 4.02
N TYR A 122 16.24 -15.23 4.90
CA TYR A 122 16.63 -13.82 5.11
C TYR A 122 17.58 -13.32 4.03
N ARG A 123 17.15 -12.29 3.23
CA ARG A 123 17.91 -11.64 2.15
C ARG A 123 17.50 -10.18 1.88
N PRO A 124 17.65 -9.19 2.75
CA PRO A 124 17.98 -9.16 4.18
C PRO A 124 16.82 -9.48 5.12
N LEU A 125 15.57 -9.43 4.66
CA LEU A 125 14.37 -9.86 5.38
C LEU A 125 13.84 -11.18 4.81
N PRO A 126 12.99 -11.91 5.55
CA PRO A 126 12.39 -13.14 5.03
C PRO A 126 11.53 -12.86 3.82
N GLN A 127 11.77 -13.60 2.73
CA GLN A 127 11.16 -13.39 1.41
C GLN A 127 10.38 -14.61 0.95
N GLY A 128 9.51 -14.42 -0.05
CA GLY A 128 8.89 -15.50 -0.81
C GLY A 128 7.37 -15.41 -1.00
N ASP A 129 6.63 -14.72 -0.15
CA ASP A 129 5.15 -14.70 -0.18
C ASP A 129 4.54 -13.52 -0.95
N GLY A 130 5.35 -12.63 -1.51
CA GLY A 130 4.89 -11.47 -2.28
C GLY A 130 4.19 -10.41 -1.44
N GLN A 131 4.39 -10.42 -0.11
CA GLN A 131 3.89 -9.39 0.79
C GLN A 131 4.75 -8.14 0.68
N THR A 132 4.18 -6.98 1.00
CA THR A 132 4.93 -5.72 1.05
C THR A 132 5.06 -5.27 2.50
N PHE A 133 6.29 -5.00 2.92
CA PHE A 133 6.60 -4.43 4.21
C PHE A 133 7.37 -3.13 4.03
N SER A 134 6.90 -2.03 4.64
CA SER A 134 7.54 -0.72 4.50
C SER A 134 7.74 -0.06 5.85
N LEU A 135 8.92 0.54 6.00
CA LEU A 135 9.28 1.39 7.12
C LEU A 135 9.65 2.76 6.59
N LYS A 136 9.09 3.82 7.17
CA LYS A 136 9.50 5.19 6.86
C LYS A 136 9.76 5.95 8.15
N ALA A 137 10.87 6.66 8.16
CA ALA A 137 11.21 7.62 9.20
C ALA A 137 11.48 8.97 8.55
N GLN A 138 10.91 10.02 9.09
CA GLN A 138 11.10 11.38 8.61
C GLN A 138 11.36 12.31 9.79
N THR A 139 12.29 13.21 9.61
CA THR A 139 12.57 14.25 10.61
C THR A 139 12.75 15.60 9.95
N ASN A 140 12.27 16.63 10.60
CA ASN A 140 12.54 18.02 10.29
C ASN A 140 13.21 18.66 11.53
N GLY A 141 14.38 18.13 11.87
CA GLY A 141 15.14 18.55 13.04
C GLY A 141 14.35 18.43 14.34
N LYS A 142 14.15 19.55 15.02
CA LYS A 142 13.48 19.59 16.33
C LYS A 142 11.95 19.72 16.26
N TYR A 143 11.41 20.07 15.07
CA TYR A 143 10.00 20.45 14.92
C TYR A 143 9.10 19.28 14.63
N TYR A 144 9.57 18.34 13.82
CA TYR A 144 8.75 17.23 13.38
C TYR A 144 9.58 15.95 13.28
N THR A 145 9.04 14.87 13.78
CA THR A 145 9.57 13.52 13.60
C THR A 145 8.40 12.58 13.41
N SER A 146 8.47 11.71 12.41
CA SER A 146 7.45 10.69 12.20
C SER A 146 8.08 9.36 11.88
N PHE A 147 7.37 8.30 12.28
CA PHE A 147 7.65 6.91 11.95
C PHE A 147 6.37 6.29 11.43
N SER A 148 6.47 5.56 10.35
CA SER A 148 5.37 4.75 9.85
C SER A 148 5.86 3.36 9.48
N LEU A 149 5.05 2.37 9.80
CA LEU A 149 5.20 0.99 9.43
C LEU A 149 3.96 0.58 8.67
N SER A 150 4.11 -0.05 7.52
CA SER A 150 2.99 -0.59 6.77
C SER A 150 3.30 -2.02 6.30
N PHE A 151 2.28 -2.85 6.38
CA PHE A 151 2.29 -4.23 5.91
C PHE A 151 1.10 -4.44 4.97
N ARG A 152 1.33 -5.11 3.85
CA ARG A 152 0.28 -5.45 2.89
C ARG A 152 0.43 -6.90 2.45
N GLU A 153 -0.65 -7.66 2.62
CA GLU A 153 -0.86 -8.99 2.05
C GLU A 153 -1.80 -8.86 0.85
N PRO A 154 -1.37 -9.13 -0.39
CA PRO A 154 -2.22 -8.97 -1.58
C PRO A 154 -3.27 -10.09 -1.73
N TRP A 155 -3.06 -11.25 -1.12
CA TRP A 155 -3.93 -12.42 -1.22
C TRP A 155 -4.26 -13.02 0.13
N LEU A 156 -5.01 -12.30 0.95
CA LEU A 156 -5.44 -12.76 2.27
C LEU A 156 -6.21 -14.09 2.16
N GLY A 157 -5.66 -15.14 2.78
CA GLY A 157 -6.20 -16.49 2.71
C GLY A 157 -5.83 -17.27 1.44
N GLY A 158 -5.08 -16.70 0.50
CA GLY A 158 -4.48 -17.40 -0.65
C GLY A 158 -5.43 -17.89 -1.75
N ARG A 159 -6.74 -17.74 -1.59
CA ARG A 159 -7.75 -18.27 -2.54
C ARG A 159 -8.38 -17.22 -3.44
N LYS A 160 -8.44 -15.99 -2.99
CA LYS A 160 -9.07 -14.87 -3.71
C LYS A 160 -8.16 -13.64 -3.61
N PRO A 161 -8.17 -12.74 -4.61
CA PRO A 161 -7.37 -11.52 -4.59
C PRO A 161 -7.96 -10.48 -3.62
N ASN A 162 -8.08 -10.87 -2.34
CA ASN A 162 -8.46 -9.97 -1.27
C ASN A 162 -7.17 -9.47 -0.61
N SER A 163 -6.96 -8.16 -0.58
CA SER A 163 -5.78 -7.59 0.05
C SER A 163 -6.09 -7.14 1.48
N LEU A 164 -5.14 -7.39 2.38
CA LEU A 164 -5.13 -6.83 3.73
C LEU A 164 -3.99 -5.80 3.79
N SER A 165 -4.27 -4.64 4.33
CA SER A 165 -3.26 -3.64 4.68
C SER A 165 -3.38 -3.25 6.14
N VAL A 166 -2.24 -3.17 6.82
CA VAL A 166 -2.15 -2.72 8.21
C VAL A 166 -1.08 -1.63 8.25
N SER A 167 -1.42 -0.48 8.82
CA SER A 167 -0.45 0.62 8.96
C SER A 167 -0.45 1.15 10.38
N LEU A 168 0.75 1.38 10.90
CA LEU A 168 1.01 2.05 12.16
C LEU A 168 1.71 3.37 11.86
N TYR A 169 1.29 4.41 12.53
CA TYR A 169 1.84 5.75 12.35
C TYR A 169 2.05 6.41 13.69
N PHE A 170 3.22 7.02 13.84
CA PHE A 170 3.55 7.87 14.97
C PHE A 170 4.13 9.18 14.46
N SER A 171 3.69 10.30 14.99
CA SER A 171 4.38 11.58 14.77
C SER A 171 4.45 12.43 16.03
N ARG A 172 5.55 13.15 16.12
CA ARG A 172 5.79 14.18 17.10
C ARG A 172 5.99 15.50 16.39
N GLN A 173 5.19 16.47 16.73
CA GLN A 173 5.32 17.84 16.24
C GLN A 173 5.44 18.79 17.42
N THR A 174 6.37 19.72 17.35
CA THR A 174 6.58 20.76 18.35
C THR A 174 6.23 22.10 17.75
N GLY A 175 5.77 23.01 18.59
CA GLY A 175 5.33 24.31 18.17
C GLY A 175 6.47 25.23 17.73
N TYR A 176 6.06 26.23 17.05
CA TYR A 176 6.89 27.29 16.51
C TYR A 176 6.43 28.62 17.10
N SER A 177 7.25 29.25 17.91
CA SER A 177 6.98 30.58 18.45
C SER A 177 7.79 31.61 17.66
N SER A 178 7.12 32.44 16.89
CA SER A 178 7.71 33.68 16.40
C SER A 178 7.67 34.71 17.51
N SER A 179 8.74 34.86 18.25
CA SER A 179 8.85 35.95 19.22
C SER A 179 9.08 37.26 18.43
N TYR A 180 7.98 37.97 18.15
CA TYR A 180 8.06 39.38 17.78
C TYR A 180 8.54 40.17 19.00
N ARG A 181 9.83 40.25 19.18
CA ARG A 181 10.39 41.22 20.10
C ARG A 181 10.41 42.55 19.35
N ASN A 182 9.49 43.45 19.74
CA ASN A 182 9.52 44.85 19.39
C ASN A 182 10.85 45.45 19.89
N SER A 183 11.87 45.37 19.06
CA SER A 183 13.11 46.10 19.25
C SER A 183 13.37 46.92 17.99
N TYR A 184 13.29 48.19 18.11
CA TYR A 184 13.49 49.21 17.06
C TYR A 184 14.88 49.15 16.39
N TYR A 185 15.75 48.23 16.77
CA TYR A 185 17.12 48.15 16.32
C TYR A 185 17.66 46.71 16.23
N MET A 186 17.08 45.79 15.53
CA MET A 186 17.79 44.63 14.95
C MET A 186 16.82 43.68 14.25
N SER A 187 16.97 43.58 12.94
CA SER A 187 16.27 42.57 12.13
C SER A 187 16.95 41.18 12.29
N ASN A 188 16.83 40.58 13.45
CA ASN A 188 17.11 39.18 13.63
C ASN A 188 15.82 38.52 14.11
N THR A 189 14.98 38.11 13.19
CA THR A 189 13.89 37.14 13.45
C THR A 189 14.54 35.79 13.76
N SER A 190 14.99 35.62 15.01
CA SER A 190 15.34 34.30 15.50
C SER A 190 14.04 33.53 15.68
N GLN A 191 13.78 32.63 14.75
CA GLN A 191 12.71 31.66 14.85
C GLN A 191 13.00 30.78 16.06
N MET A 192 12.28 31.00 17.14
CA MET A 192 12.54 30.34 18.42
C MET A 192 11.62 29.14 18.56
N TYR A 193 12.21 27.97 18.60
CA TYR A 193 11.58 26.70 18.94
C TYR A 193 10.94 26.76 20.32
N ASP A 194 9.64 26.49 20.43
CA ASP A 194 8.95 26.39 21.71
C ASP A 194 8.72 24.91 22.08
N SER A 195 9.60 24.38 22.90
CA SER A 195 9.52 22.99 23.38
C SER A 195 8.32 22.71 24.27
N ARG A 196 7.61 23.75 24.72
CA ARG A 196 6.39 23.62 25.55
C ARG A 196 5.18 23.24 24.74
N GLN A 197 5.18 23.54 23.42
CA GLN A 197 4.12 23.18 22.50
C GLN A 197 4.41 21.83 21.88
N LEU A 198 3.56 20.86 22.13
CA LEU A 198 3.77 19.49 21.65
C LEU A 198 2.45 18.89 21.16
N MET A 199 2.51 18.27 19.98
CA MET A 199 1.47 17.41 19.47
C MET A 199 2.07 16.03 19.15
N LEU A 200 1.53 15.00 19.79
CA LEU A 200 1.82 13.61 19.47
C LEU A 200 0.62 13.00 18.77
N THR A 201 0.87 12.30 17.68
CA THR A 201 -0.17 11.59 16.94
C THR A 201 0.20 10.12 16.85
N TYR A 202 -0.72 9.27 17.22
CA TYR A 202 -0.65 7.81 17.05
C TYR A 202 -1.76 7.39 16.11
N GLY A 203 -1.45 6.61 15.11
CA GLY A 203 -2.42 6.12 14.15
C GLY A 203 -2.28 4.62 13.95
N LEU A 204 -3.42 3.96 13.82
CA LEU A 204 -3.54 2.57 13.39
C LEU A 204 -4.60 2.52 12.29
N SER A 205 -4.29 1.93 11.15
CA SER A 205 -5.29 1.64 10.13
C SER A 205 -5.24 0.18 9.69
N VAL A 206 -6.41 -0.36 9.42
CA VAL A 206 -6.60 -1.71 8.87
C VAL A 206 -7.53 -1.61 7.68
N GLY A 207 -7.07 -2.04 6.53
CA GLY A 207 -7.80 -1.95 5.27
C GLY A 207 -7.95 -3.32 4.61
N LEU A 208 -9.09 -3.53 3.98
CA LEU A 208 -9.42 -4.72 3.21
C LEU A 208 -9.82 -4.32 1.80
N GLY A 209 -9.06 -4.80 0.82
CA GLY A 209 -9.33 -4.63 -0.60
C GLY A 209 -9.87 -5.89 -1.24
N ARG A 210 -10.81 -5.75 -2.17
CA ARG A 210 -11.33 -6.87 -2.95
C ARG A 210 -11.69 -6.43 -4.36
N ARG A 211 -11.59 -7.34 -5.33
CA ARG A 211 -12.18 -7.16 -6.66
C ARG A 211 -13.68 -7.43 -6.60
N ILE A 212 -14.46 -6.63 -7.30
CA ILE A 212 -15.91 -6.78 -7.45
C ILE A 212 -16.16 -7.16 -8.90
N ASN A 213 -16.90 -8.24 -9.13
CA ASN A 213 -17.19 -8.75 -10.48
C ASN A 213 -18.51 -8.20 -11.06
N TRP A 214 -19.15 -7.27 -10.39
CA TRP A 214 -20.39 -6.65 -10.83
C TRP A 214 -20.29 -5.12 -10.71
N PRO A 215 -20.67 -4.35 -11.71
CA PRO A 215 -21.27 -4.71 -13.02
C PRO A 215 -20.27 -5.27 -14.04
N ASP A 216 -18.98 -5.07 -13.85
CA ASP A 216 -17.91 -5.63 -14.67
C ASP A 216 -16.68 -6.01 -13.80
N ASN A 217 -15.68 -6.66 -14.41
CA ASN A 217 -14.49 -7.16 -13.69
C ASN A 217 -13.42 -6.09 -13.42
N TRP A 218 -13.71 -4.81 -13.69
CA TRP A 218 -12.76 -3.71 -13.54
C TRP A 218 -12.91 -2.95 -12.22
N PHE A 219 -13.91 -3.33 -11.41
CA PHE A 219 -14.15 -2.69 -10.12
C PHE A 219 -13.32 -3.29 -9.00
N THR A 220 -12.74 -2.41 -8.19
CA THR A 220 -12.11 -2.75 -6.92
C THR A 220 -12.73 -1.94 -5.80
N MET A 221 -12.90 -2.54 -4.64
CA MET A 221 -13.41 -1.90 -3.43
C MET A 221 -12.38 -2.05 -2.33
N TYR A 222 -12.06 -0.95 -1.66
CA TYR A 222 -11.19 -0.91 -0.51
C TYR A 222 -11.92 -0.26 0.66
N ASN A 223 -11.96 -0.97 1.78
CA ASN A 223 -12.54 -0.48 3.03
C ASN A 223 -11.44 -0.39 4.07
N GLU A 224 -11.34 0.75 4.73
CA GLU A 224 -10.35 1.00 5.76
C GLU A 224 -11.02 1.51 7.04
N ILE A 225 -10.61 0.97 8.16
CA ILE A 225 -10.92 1.50 9.49
C ILE A 225 -9.63 2.11 10.02
N SER A 226 -9.67 3.39 10.36
CA SER A 226 -8.52 4.09 10.93
C SER A 226 -8.86 4.70 12.27
N PHE A 227 -7.95 4.53 13.21
CA PHE A 227 -8.00 5.13 14.52
C PHE A 227 -6.79 6.04 14.71
N GLN A 228 -7.03 7.29 15.12
CA GLN A 228 -5.98 8.26 15.39
C GLN A 228 -6.19 8.86 16.77
N ARG A 229 -5.13 8.93 17.54
CA ARG A 229 -5.10 9.60 18.84
C ARG A 229 -4.13 10.76 18.79
N TYR A 230 -4.63 11.94 19.11
CA TYR A 230 -3.87 13.17 19.26
C TYR A 230 -3.69 13.48 20.73
N GLN A 231 -2.46 13.75 21.15
CA GLN A 231 -2.14 14.26 22.47
C GLN A 231 -1.55 15.65 22.31
N LEU A 232 -2.23 16.63 22.85
CA LEU A 232 -1.90 18.05 22.72
C LEU A 232 -1.42 18.60 24.07
N LYS A 233 -0.35 19.39 24.01
CA LYS A 233 0.18 20.12 25.14
C LYS A 233 0.54 21.53 24.68
N ASN A 234 -0.13 22.54 25.25
CA ASN A 234 0.02 23.95 24.89
C ASN A 234 -0.05 24.21 23.36
N TRP A 235 -0.91 23.46 22.64
CA TRP A 235 -0.99 23.50 21.19
C TRP A 235 -2.03 24.51 20.70
N PRO A 236 -1.65 25.71 20.21
CA PRO A 236 -2.59 26.80 19.93
C PRO A 236 -3.39 26.63 18.62
N TYR A 237 -3.04 25.65 17.78
CA TYR A 237 -3.60 25.49 16.44
C TYR A 237 -4.78 24.50 16.40
N TYR A 238 -5.26 24.04 17.56
CA TYR A 238 -6.41 23.16 17.69
C TYR A 238 -7.52 23.85 18.47
N ILE A 239 -8.72 23.29 18.45
CA ILE A 239 -9.89 23.85 19.17
C ILE A 239 -9.62 23.93 20.68
N PHE A 240 -8.78 23.04 21.21
CA PHE A 240 -8.29 23.04 22.58
C PHE A 240 -6.76 22.90 22.60
N SER A 241 -6.12 23.58 23.51
CA SER A 241 -4.65 23.63 23.60
C SER A 241 -4.04 22.42 24.31
N ASP A 242 -4.78 21.84 25.25
CA ASP A 242 -4.32 20.75 26.11
C ASP A 242 -5.35 19.64 26.19
N GLY A 243 -4.87 18.40 26.08
CA GLY A 243 -5.73 17.24 26.22
C GLY A 243 -5.50 16.16 25.15
N ASN A 244 -6.43 15.22 25.09
CA ASN A 244 -6.39 14.11 24.15
C ASN A 244 -7.64 14.14 23.25
N SER A 245 -7.45 13.92 21.96
CA SER A 245 -8.53 13.72 20.99
C SER A 245 -8.36 12.36 20.33
N ASN A 246 -9.46 11.66 20.14
CA ASN A 246 -9.50 10.40 19.40
C ASN A 246 -10.37 10.59 18.17
N ASN A 247 -9.89 10.09 17.04
CA ASN A 247 -10.61 10.08 15.77
C ASN A 247 -10.69 8.64 15.25
N LEU A 248 -11.90 8.14 15.08
CA LEU A 248 -12.16 6.87 14.40
C LEU A 248 -12.83 7.20 13.07
N SER A 249 -12.30 6.72 11.97
CA SER A 249 -12.90 6.89 10.67
C SER A 249 -13.01 5.59 9.92
N ILE A 250 -14.05 5.50 9.09
CA ILE A 250 -14.28 4.39 8.18
C ILE A 250 -14.29 4.98 6.78
N ALA A 251 -13.36 4.51 5.95
CA ALA A 251 -13.24 4.94 4.56
C ALA A 251 -13.61 3.78 3.64
N THR A 252 -14.40 4.08 2.61
CA THR A 252 -14.71 3.16 1.51
C THR A 252 -14.29 3.81 0.21
N VAL A 253 -13.43 3.14 -0.54
CA VAL A 253 -12.98 3.58 -1.86
C VAL A 253 -13.42 2.55 -2.89
N ILE A 254 -14.16 3.01 -3.91
CA ILE A 254 -14.54 2.20 -5.06
C ILE A 254 -13.83 2.78 -6.26
N LYS A 255 -13.01 1.95 -6.90
CA LYS A 255 -12.27 2.32 -8.11
C LYS A 255 -12.66 1.41 -9.25
N ARG A 256 -12.95 1.99 -10.42
CA ARG A 256 -13.02 1.29 -11.69
C ARG A 256 -11.87 1.77 -12.57
N SER A 257 -11.11 0.86 -13.12
CA SER A 257 -10.02 1.19 -14.03
C SER A 257 -10.00 0.19 -15.19
N SER A 258 -10.40 0.65 -16.36
CA SER A 258 -10.40 -0.14 -17.61
C SER A 258 -9.39 0.41 -18.63
N ILE A 259 -8.45 1.26 -18.20
CA ILE A 259 -7.43 1.86 -19.06
C ILE A 259 -6.49 0.78 -19.61
N ASP A 260 -6.12 0.92 -20.88
CA ASP A 260 -5.23 0.00 -21.59
C ASP A 260 -3.76 0.18 -21.19
N ASN A 261 -3.32 1.42 -20.99
CA ASN A 261 -1.96 1.74 -20.60
C ASN A 261 -1.93 2.92 -19.62
N PRO A 262 -1.32 2.77 -18.43
CA PRO A 262 -1.26 3.84 -17.42
C PRO A 262 -0.46 5.07 -17.85
N LEU A 263 0.55 4.92 -18.74
CA LEU A 263 1.42 6.01 -19.19
C LEU A 263 0.85 6.74 -20.40
N PHE A 264 0.27 6.00 -21.35
CA PHE A 264 -0.28 6.53 -22.60
C PHE A 264 -1.63 5.89 -22.86
N THR A 265 -2.65 6.31 -22.13
CA THR A 265 -4.02 5.79 -22.25
C THR A 265 -4.60 6.15 -23.61
N ARG A 266 -4.97 5.15 -24.40
CA ARG A 266 -5.68 5.32 -25.68
C ARG A 266 -7.13 4.93 -25.58
N MET A 267 -7.45 3.96 -24.72
CA MET A 267 -8.79 3.41 -24.55
C MET A 267 -9.06 3.13 -23.07
N GLY A 268 -10.34 3.15 -22.70
CA GLY A 268 -10.78 2.86 -21.35
C GLY A 268 -11.09 4.11 -20.53
N SER A 269 -11.46 3.89 -19.27
CA SER A 269 -11.81 4.93 -18.32
C SER A 269 -11.36 4.57 -16.92
N GLU A 270 -11.03 5.58 -16.14
CA GLU A 270 -10.75 5.44 -14.70
C GLU A 270 -11.71 6.32 -13.91
N PHE A 271 -12.32 5.73 -12.90
CA PHE A 271 -13.21 6.39 -11.97
C PHE A 271 -12.88 5.96 -10.56
N THR A 272 -12.82 6.93 -9.65
CA THR A 272 -12.60 6.67 -8.21
C THR A 272 -13.62 7.43 -7.40
N PHE A 273 -14.36 6.72 -6.57
CA PHE A 273 -15.26 7.28 -5.57
C PHE A 273 -14.74 6.94 -4.20
N SER A 274 -14.62 7.94 -3.33
CA SER A 274 -14.19 7.77 -1.94
C SER A 274 -15.19 8.41 -0.98
N LEU A 275 -15.56 7.66 0.05
CA LEU A 275 -16.44 8.10 1.13
C LEU A 275 -15.73 7.82 2.45
N THR A 276 -15.52 8.86 3.25
CA THR A 276 -14.97 8.74 4.60
C THR A 276 -15.99 9.24 5.61
N LEU A 277 -16.30 8.41 6.58
CA LEU A 277 -17.26 8.68 7.63
C LEU A 277 -16.56 8.62 9.00
N THR A 278 -16.83 9.59 9.83
CA THR A 278 -16.44 9.58 11.24
C THR A 278 -17.71 9.42 12.09
N PRO A 279 -17.81 8.39 12.93
CA PRO A 279 -18.97 8.19 13.78
C PRO A 279 -19.20 9.41 14.67
N PRO A 280 -20.45 9.90 14.81
CA PRO A 280 -20.78 11.00 15.70
C PRO A 280 -20.75 10.52 17.16
N TYR A 281 -19.62 10.67 17.82
CA TYR A 281 -19.41 10.20 19.20
C TYR A 281 -20.44 10.76 20.21
N SER A 282 -20.98 11.96 19.94
CA SER A 282 -22.01 12.58 20.75
C SER A 282 -23.30 11.76 20.85
N LEU A 283 -23.61 10.95 19.80
CA LEU A 283 -24.77 10.06 19.81
C LEU A 283 -24.61 8.84 20.72
N PHE A 284 -23.37 8.46 21.03
CA PHE A 284 -23.05 7.31 21.88
C PHE A 284 -22.67 7.72 23.32
N SER A 285 -22.65 9.02 23.61
CA SER A 285 -22.32 9.55 24.93
C SER A 285 -23.60 9.96 25.67
N ASN A 286 -23.85 9.36 26.81
CA ASN A 286 -24.95 9.78 27.73
C ASN A 286 -24.65 11.08 28.49
N ARG A 287 -23.60 11.84 28.11
CA ARG A 287 -23.26 13.11 28.74
C ARG A 287 -24.09 14.22 28.13
N HIS A 288 -24.91 14.86 28.95
CA HIS A 288 -25.53 16.13 28.59
C HIS A 288 -24.47 17.22 28.63
N PHE A 289 -24.18 17.81 27.47
CA PHE A 289 -23.28 18.97 27.35
C PHE A 289 -24.08 20.23 27.68
N GLU A 290 -24.13 20.61 28.96
CA GLU A 290 -24.94 21.76 29.43
C GLU A 290 -24.24 23.11 29.27
N ALA A 291 -22.92 23.13 29.02
CA ALA A 291 -22.17 24.37 28.91
C ALA A 291 -21.39 24.49 27.61
N GLU A 292 -21.38 25.68 27.02
CA GLU A 292 -20.63 26.02 25.82
C GLU A 292 -19.12 25.71 25.92
N LYS A 293 -18.56 25.81 27.15
CA LYS A 293 -17.19 25.43 27.47
C LYS A 293 -16.93 23.93 27.36
N ASP A 294 -17.91 23.09 27.63
CA ASP A 294 -17.79 21.64 27.53
C ASP A 294 -17.95 21.16 26.07
N GLN A 295 -18.74 21.87 25.27
CA GLN A 295 -18.86 21.57 23.83
C GLN A 295 -17.55 21.75 23.07
N VAL A 296 -16.73 22.74 23.45
CA VAL A 296 -15.40 22.97 22.85
C VAL A 296 -14.41 21.88 23.23
N LYS A 297 -14.60 21.24 24.39
CA LYS A 297 -13.71 20.21 24.94
C LYS A 297 -13.90 18.84 24.30
N TYR A 298 -15.02 18.62 23.58
CA TYR A 298 -15.44 17.30 23.07
C TYR A 298 -15.84 17.31 21.57
N ARG A 299 -15.57 18.38 20.85
CA ARG A 299 -15.74 18.44 19.39
C ARG A 299 -14.57 17.83 18.64
#